data_3d7c984028a480c6643cc6e6dd9125f3
#
_entry.id   3d7c984028a480c6643cc6e6dd9125f3
#
_cell.length_a   1.000
_cell.length_b   1.000
_cell.length_c   1.000
_cell.angle_alpha   90.00
_cell.angle_beta   90.00
_cell.angle_gamma   90.00
#
_symmetry.space_group_name_H-M   'P 1'
#
loop_
_entity.id
_entity.type
_entity.pdbx_description
1 polymer ?
#
loop_
_entity_poly.entity_id
_entity_poly.type
_entity_poly.pdbx_seq_one_letter_code
_entity_poly.pdbx_strand_id
1 'polypeptide(L)'
;MLIMVMAAVALLGPLAFAASAQTDITDVAAALDEVWVVLAGILVMFMQAGFALVESGFTRAKNAGNIIMKNFMDFSVGALSYWAIGFALAYGGATVGGFFSTGNWFFSDQARASEWFFQAVFAATAATIISGAVAERVKFTAYLIYTPFITGLIYPIVSHWVWNGEGWLAEQGFVDFAGSGVVHLTGAVAALAAVLVVGPRMGKYSADGKARTIPGHSLTLGALGVFILWFGWYGFNGGSTLAAVGADFASVVVTTTLAPAAGATAAMFVSWMVTGKPDVGLTLNGALGGLVGITAGAASIPFGPSILVGAVAGGLVVMSIILIERAKVDDPVGAISVHGTAGIWGVLAVAIWGGGDFITQITGIAAIIGWVFVTSLVVFKAIDVLHGMRVGEEEERMGLDRSEHGGDAYPEFTFQETIAPPELLDPVGSNGH
;
A
#
# COMPACT_ATOMS: atom_id res chain seq x y z
N MET A 1 30.31 12.36 -66.45
CA MET A 1 29.97 13.01 -65.17
C MET A 1 28.84 12.31 -64.42
N LEU A 2 27.75 11.98 -65.06
CA LEU A 2 26.59 11.30 -64.45
C LEU A 2 26.93 9.85 -63.95
N ILE A 3 27.74 9.10 -64.71
CA ILE A 3 28.15 7.71 -64.36
C ILE A 3 29.14 7.71 -63.15
N MET A 4 29.97 8.71 -63.00
CA MET A 4 30.86 8.81 -61.84
C MET A 4 30.10 9.19 -60.57
N VAL A 5 29.03 9.98 -60.67
CA VAL A 5 28.18 10.31 -59.50
C VAL A 5 27.35 9.09 -59.09
N MET A 6 26.84 8.32 -60.02
CA MET A 6 26.10 7.07 -59.69
C MET A 6 27.02 6.00 -59.11
N ALA A 7 28.30 5.91 -59.54
CA ALA A 7 29.26 4.99 -58.92
C ALA A 7 29.68 5.44 -57.53
N ALA A 8 29.78 6.71 -57.24
CA ALA A 8 30.07 7.25 -55.89
C ALA A 8 28.90 7.03 -54.93
N VAL A 9 27.63 7.16 -55.40
CA VAL A 9 26.45 6.91 -54.59
C VAL A 9 26.28 5.40 -54.33
N ALA A 10 26.64 4.55 -55.29
CA ALA A 10 26.57 3.08 -55.12
C ALA A 10 27.68 2.54 -54.16
N LEU A 11 28.82 3.22 -54.04
CA LEU A 11 29.90 2.84 -53.14
C LEU A 11 29.74 3.41 -51.72
N LEU A 12 29.06 4.54 -51.59
CA LEU A 12 28.81 5.18 -50.26
C LEU A 12 27.52 4.68 -49.60
N GLY A 13 26.57 4.17 -50.35
CA GLY A 13 25.32 3.64 -49.86
C GLY A 13 25.47 2.46 -48.89
N PRO A 14 26.27 1.43 -49.20
CA PRO A 14 26.52 0.31 -48.25
C PRO A 14 27.35 0.71 -47.03
N LEU A 15 28.28 1.67 -47.19
CA LEU A 15 29.13 2.17 -46.09
C LEU A 15 28.36 3.07 -45.15
N ALA A 16 27.40 3.86 -45.64
CA ALA A 16 26.53 4.66 -44.79
C ALA A 16 25.51 3.80 -43.99
N PHE A 17 25.06 2.69 -44.57
CA PHE A 17 24.19 1.71 -43.88
C PHE A 17 24.96 0.82 -42.89
N ALA A 18 26.26 0.62 -43.09
CA ALA A 18 27.10 -0.16 -42.16
C ALA A 18 27.59 0.65 -40.95
N ALA A 19 27.46 1.99 -40.98
CA ALA A 19 27.77 2.87 -39.87
C ALA A 19 26.58 3.11 -38.93
N SER A 20 25.39 2.51 -39.21
CA SER A 20 24.22 2.61 -38.34
C SER A 20 24.20 1.51 -37.31
N ALA A 21 24.54 1.89 -36.09
CA ALA A 21 24.13 1.25 -34.85
C ALA A 21 24.66 -0.18 -34.65
N GLN A 22 25.94 -0.32 -34.37
CA GLN A 22 26.35 -1.33 -33.44
C GLN A 22 25.87 -0.84 -32.06
N THR A 23 24.60 -1.14 -31.72
CA THR A 23 24.07 -0.90 -30.38
C THR A 23 24.96 -1.71 -29.45
N ASP A 24 25.64 -1.05 -28.53
CA ASP A 24 26.47 -1.73 -27.54
C ASP A 24 25.57 -2.65 -26.71
N ILE A 25 26.04 -3.85 -26.37
CA ILE A 25 25.33 -4.77 -25.49
C ILE A 25 25.01 -4.10 -24.15
N THR A 26 25.85 -3.19 -23.69
CA THR A 26 25.64 -2.38 -22.49
C THR A 26 24.45 -1.45 -22.62
N ASP A 27 24.22 -0.83 -23.79
CA ASP A 27 23.07 0.03 -24.06
C ASP A 27 21.76 -0.80 -24.08
N VAL A 28 21.80 -2.01 -24.63
CA VAL A 28 20.64 -2.92 -24.63
C VAL A 28 20.32 -3.39 -23.21
N ALA A 29 21.35 -3.71 -22.41
CA ALA A 29 21.16 -4.10 -21.00
C ALA A 29 20.53 -2.96 -20.19
N ALA A 30 21.04 -1.74 -20.30
CA ALA A 30 20.50 -0.56 -19.63
C ALA A 30 19.04 -0.28 -20.04
N ALA A 31 18.72 -0.41 -21.33
CA ALA A 31 17.35 -0.24 -21.83
C ALA A 31 16.40 -1.33 -21.28
N LEU A 32 16.86 -2.58 -21.15
CA LEU A 32 16.06 -3.65 -20.55
C LEU A 32 15.82 -3.42 -19.05
N ASP A 33 16.83 -2.93 -18.32
CA ASP A 33 16.70 -2.59 -16.91
C ASP A 33 15.69 -1.46 -16.71
N GLU A 34 15.74 -0.41 -17.55
CA GLU A 34 14.78 0.69 -17.51
C GLU A 34 13.36 0.22 -17.84
N VAL A 35 13.18 -0.59 -18.88
CA VAL A 35 11.87 -1.19 -19.23
C VAL A 35 11.34 -2.00 -18.07
N TRP A 36 12.19 -2.81 -17.40
CA TRP A 36 11.77 -3.61 -16.26
C TRP A 36 11.29 -2.75 -15.09
N VAL A 37 12.06 -1.72 -14.72
CA VAL A 37 11.71 -0.80 -13.62
C VAL A 37 10.40 -0.07 -13.90
N VAL A 38 10.20 0.43 -15.13
CA VAL A 38 8.97 1.11 -15.53
C VAL A 38 7.77 0.16 -15.53
N LEU A 39 7.89 -1.04 -16.10
CA LEU A 39 6.82 -2.04 -16.08
C LEU A 39 6.47 -2.47 -14.64
N ALA A 40 7.47 -2.67 -13.80
CA ALA A 40 7.28 -2.98 -12.39
C ALA A 40 6.56 -1.84 -11.66
N GLY A 41 6.95 -0.59 -11.91
CA GLY A 41 6.25 0.58 -11.39
C GLY A 41 4.78 0.68 -11.83
N ILE A 42 4.48 0.30 -13.10
CA ILE A 42 3.10 0.23 -13.60
C ILE A 42 2.30 -0.86 -12.84
N LEU A 43 2.88 -2.02 -12.59
CA LEU A 43 2.25 -3.07 -11.79
C LEU A 43 1.96 -2.60 -10.37
N VAL A 44 2.90 -1.89 -9.74
CA VAL A 44 2.69 -1.30 -8.40
C VAL A 44 1.63 -0.20 -8.42
N MET A 45 1.63 0.68 -9.43
CA MET A 45 0.57 1.68 -9.60
C MET A 45 -0.81 1.02 -9.67
N PHE A 46 -0.92 -0.12 -10.36
CA PHE A 46 -2.18 -0.86 -10.46
C PHE A 46 -2.63 -1.47 -9.11
N MET A 47 -1.74 -1.60 -8.13
CA MET A 47 -2.13 -1.99 -6.76
C MET A 47 -3.08 -0.98 -6.11
N GLN A 48 -3.12 0.29 -6.55
CA GLN A 48 -4.11 1.25 -6.05
C GLN A 48 -5.55 0.79 -6.33
N ALA A 49 -5.80 0.18 -7.51
CA ALA A 49 -7.09 -0.45 -7.79
C ALA A 49 -7.36 -1.64 -6.87
N GLY A 50 -6.32 -2.42 -6.54
CA GLY A 50 -6.41 -3.52 -5.59
C GLY A 50 -6.80 -3.04 -4.18
N PHE A 51 -6.14 -2.01 -3.65
CA PHE A 51 -6.49 -1.39 -2.37
C PHE A 51 -7.92 -0.85 -2.37
N ALA A 52 -8.31 -0.10 -3.40
CA ALA A 52 -9.67 0.43 -3.53
C ALA A 52 -10.73 -0.67 -3.45
N LEU A 53 -10.49 -1.84 -4.07
CA LEU A 53 -11.42 -2.97 -4.07
C LEU A 53 -11.41 -3.73 -2.73
N VAL A 54 -10.25 -3.95 -2.11
CA VAL A 54 -10.17 -4.58 -0.77
C VAL A 54 -10.90 -3.71 0.25
N GLU A 55 -10.57 -2.43 0.29
CA GLU A 55 -11.17 -1.50 1.25
C GLU A 55 -12.67 -1.34 1.04
N SER A 56 -13.10 -1.15 -0.22
CA SER A 56 -14.52 -1.06 -0.57
C SER A 56 -15.26 -2.33 -0.19
N GLY A 57 -14.72 -3.51 -0.53
CA GLY A 57 -15.35 -4.78 -0.24
C GLY A 57 -15.50 -5.09 1.26
N PHE A 58 -14.52 -4.69 2.07
CA PHE A 58 -14.49 -4.93 3.52
C PHE A 58 -15.22 -3.86 4.35
N THR A 59 -15.75 -2.84 3.71
CA THR A 59 -16.52 -1.76 4.36
C THR A 59 -17.96 -1.75 3.89
N ARG A 60 -18.80 -0.91 4.52
CA ARG A 60 -20.24 -0.82 4.18
C ARG A 60 -20.45 -0.09 2.85
N ALA A 61 -21.41 -0.56 2.04
CA ALA A 61 -21.74 -0.05 0.70
C ALA A 61 -21.93 1.47 0.62
N LYS A 62 -22.48 2.08 1.67
CA LYS A 62 -22.74 3.50 1.77
C LYS A 62 -21.47 4.40 1.82
N ASN A 63 -20.29 3.79 1.82
CA ASN A 63 -18.99 4.47 1.85
C ASN A 63 -18.09 4.04 0.68
N ALA A 64 -18.58 3.21 -0.25
CA ALA A 64 -17.77 2.64 -1.32
C ALA A 64 -17.20 3.69 -2.28
N GLY A 65 -18.01 4.69 -2.64
CA GLY A 65 -17.59 5.82 -3.47
C GLY A 65 -16.53 6.69 -2.79
N ASN A 66 -16.72 6.98 -1.50
CA ASN A 66 -15.73 7.72 -0.70
C ASN A 66 -14.39 6.96 -0.63
N ILE A 67 -14.42 5.65 -0.46
CA ILE A 67 -13.21 4.83 -0.41
C ILE A 67 -12.46 4.85 -1.74
N ILE A 68 -13.17 4.64 -2.86
CA ILE A 68 -12.56 4.70 -4.19
C ILE A 68 -11.96 6.09 -4.43
N MET A 69 -12.68 7.15 -4.05
CA MET A 69 -12.19 8.53 -4.19
C MET A 69 -10.93 8.78 -3.36
N LYS A 70 -10.86 8.27 -2.12
CA LYS A 70 -9.65 8.37 -1.29
C LYS A 70 -8.46 7.69 -1.95
N ASN A 71 -8.61 6.43 -2.39
CA ASN A 71 -7.54 5.67 -3.03
C ASN A 71 -7.08 6.29 -4.36
N PHE A 72 -7.99 6.92 -5.12
CA PHE A 72 -7.63 7.64 -6.33
C PHE A 72 -6.86 8.93 -6.01
N MET A 73 -7.27 9.64 -4.96
CA MET A 73 -6.67 10.92 -4.60
C MET A 73 -5.38 10.78 -3.79
N ASP A 74 -5.18 9.70 -3.03
CA ASP A 74 -3.89 9.48 -2.37
C ASP A 74 -2.78 9.24 -3.38
N PHE A 75 -3.06 8.51 -4.46
CA PHE A 75 -2.12 8.40 -5.56
C PHE A 75 -1.89 9.76 -6.24
N SER A 76 -2.97 10.47 -6.59
CA SER A 76 -2.88 11.73 -7.34
C SER A 76 -2.15 12.83 -6.55
N VAL A 77 -2.58 13.09 -5.33
CA VAL A 77 -1.97 14.07 -4.43
C VAL A 77 -0.61 13.60 -3.95
N GLY A 78 -0.48 12.30 -3.68
CA GLY A 78 0.76 11.67 -3.25
C GLY A 78 1.87 11.78 -4.30
N ALA A 79 1.58 11.50 -5.56
CA ALA A 79 2.53 11.64 -6.65
C ALA A 79 2.99 13.09 -6.83
N LEU A 80 2.07 14.07 -6.75
CA LEU A 80 2.41 15.49 -6.83
C LEU A 80 3.30 15.95 -5.66
N SER A 81 3.00 15.48 -4.44
CA SER A 81 3.79 15.82 -3.25
C SER A 81 5.17 15.17 -3.30
N TYR A 82 5.21 13.91 -3.75
CA TYR A 82 6.47 13.19 -3.93
C TYR A 82 7.33 13.83 -5.02
N TRP A 83 6.70 14.29 -6.12
CA TRP A 83 7.39 15.06 -7.17
C TRP A 83 7.97 16.35 -6.64
N ALA A 84 7.21 17.11 -5.84
CA ALA A 84 7.63 18.43 -5.39
C ALA A 84 8.73 18.34 -4.31
N ILE A 85 8.58 17.44 -3.34
CA ILE A 85 9.38 17.42 -2.10
C ILE A 85 9.92 16.02 -1.81
N GLY A 86 9.09 14.98 -1.90
CA GLY A 86 9.41 13.66 -1.36
C GLY A 86 10.66 13.04 -2.00
N PHE A 87 10.79 13.08 -3.32
CA PHE A 87 11.96 12.56 -4.01
C PHE A 87 13.25 13.32 -3.63
N ALA A 88 13.14 14.62 -3.44
CA ALA A 88 14.27 15.44 -3.00
C ALA A 88 14.77 15.04 -1.60
N LEU A 89 13.85 14.75 -0.67
CA LEU A 89 14.21 14.31 0.67
C LEU A 89 14.75 12.88 0.71
N ALA A 90 14.27 12.00 -0.16
CA ALA A 90 14.74 10.62 -0.22
C ALA A 90 16.05 10.47 -1.01
N TYR A 91 16.16 11.14 -2.18
CA TYR A 91 17.19 10.86 -3.18
C TYR A 91 17.76 12.12 -3.85
N GLY A 92 17.68 13.28 -3.23
CA GLY A 92 17.96 14.58 -3.85
C GLY A 92 19.41 14.88 -4.18
N GLY A 93 20.37 14.10 -3.71
CA GLY A 93 21.79 14.23 -4.06
C GLY A 93 22.69 14.54 -2.87
N ALA A 94 22.49 15.61 -2.12
CA ALA A 94 23.32 15.90 -0.93
C ALA A 94 22.65 15.35 0.34
N THR A 95 23.30 14.42 1.00
CA THR A 95 22.83 13.82 2.25
C THR A 95 23.17 14.69 3.46
N VAL A 96 22.22 14.81 4.38
CA VAL A 96 22.39 15.52 5.66
C VAL A 96 22.46 14.50 6.78
N GLY A 97 23.67 14.14 7.18
CA GLY A 97 23.94 13.24 8.31
C GLY A 97 23.32 11.85 8.19
N GLY A 98 23.05 11.35 6.98
CA GLY A 98 22.39 10.07 6.74
C GLY A 98 20.88 10.08 7.02
N PHE A 99 20.29 11.21 7.40
CA PHE A 99 18.89 11.28 7.79
C PHE A 99 17.95 11.68 6.66
N PHE A 100 18.38 12.52 5.74
CA PHE A 100 17.62 12.92 4.57
C PHE A 100 18.53 13.53 3.51
N SER A 101 18.06 13.60 2.26
CA SER A 101 18.73 14.31 1.18
C SER A 101 18.16 15.70 0.97
N THR A 102 18.94 16.51 0.23
CA THR A 102 18.50 17.83 -0.26
C THR A 102 18.93 18.02 -1.70
N GLY A 103 18.24 18.89 -2.41
CA GLY A 103 18.46 19.11 -3.86
C GLY A 103 17.42 18.37 -4.70
N ASN A 104 17.46 18.57 -5.99
CA ASN A 104 16.52 17.99 -6.95
C ASN A 104 15.02 18.25 -6.61
N TRP A 105 14.74 19.39 -6.00
CA TRP A 105 13.38 19.84 -5.70
C TRP A 105 12.57 19.97 -6.98
N PHE A 106 11.27 19.62 -6.90
CA PHE A 106 10.37 19.59 -8.04
C PHE A 106 10.88 18.69 -9.18
N PHE A 107 11.59 17.63 -8.79
CA PHE A 107 12.17 16.65 -9.71
C PHE A 107 12.91 17.31 -10.88
N SER A 108 13.86 18.20 -10.59
CA SER A 108 14.62 18.96 -11.58
C SER A 108 15.57 18.11 -12.42
N ASP A 109 16.01 16.94 -11.92
CA ASP A 109 16.84 15.97 -12.66
C ASP A 109 15.96 14.92 -13.36
N GLN A 110 15.55 15.21 -14.58
CA GLN A 110 14.67 14.35 -15.36
C GLN A 110 15.35 13.07 -15.89
N ALA A 111 16.66 12.95 -15.80
CA ALA A 111 17.39 11.73 -16.19
C ALA A 111 17.06 10.53 -15.28
N ARG A 112 16.51 10.77 -14.10
CA ARG A 112 16.09 9.74 -13.12
C ARG A 112 14.60 9.43 -13.17
N ALA A 113 13.95 9.55 -14.34
CA ALA A 113 12.49 9.42 -14.47
C ALA A 113 11.94 8.05 -14.07
N SER A 114 12.60 6.96 -14.46
CA SER A 114 12.20 5.60 -14.09
C SER A 114 12.32 5.35 -12.58
N GLU A 115 13.39 5.83 -11.97
CA GLU A 115 13.59 5.74 -10.52
C GLU A 115 12.53 6.56 -9.77
N TRP A 116 12.31 7.83 -10.18
CA TRP A 116 11.26 8.64 -9.59
C TRP A 116 9.90 7.96 -9.64
N PHE A 117 9.53 7.43 -10.80
CA PHE A 117 8.22 6.78 -10.98
C PHE A 117 8.10 5.54 -10.08
N PHE A 118 9.14 4.68 -10.06
CA PHE A 118 9.15 3.49 -9.21
C PHE A 118 9.02 3.85 -7.73
N GLN A 119 9.77 4.85 -7.25
CA GLN A 119 9.71 5.27 -5.85
C GLN A 119 8.40 6.01 -5.51
N ALA A 120 7.81 6.76 -6.44
CA ALA A 120 6.55 7.46 -6.22
C ALA A 120 5.38 6.50 -5.95
N VAL A 121 5.31 5.36 -6.65
CA VAL A 121 4.25 4.37 -6.43
C VAL A 121 4.39 3.64 -5.10
N PHE A 122 5.60 3.53 -4.56
CA PHE A 122 5.85 3.01 -3.20
C PHE A 122 5.43 4.00 -2.12
N ALA A 123 5.71 5.29 -2.31
CA ALA A 123 5.24 6.35 -1.42
C ALA A 123 3.70 6.41 -1.37
N ALA A 124 3.04 6.30 -2.52
CA ALA A 124 1.59 6.21 -2.61
C ALA A 124 1.04 4.96 -1.89
N THR A 125 1.75 3.82 -1.98
CA THR A 125 1.37 2.60 -1.25
C THR A 125 1.41 2.80 0.26
N ALA A 126 2.39 3.49 0.82
CA ALA A 126 2.43 3.80 2.24
C ALA A 126 1.25 4.69 2.68
N ALA A 127 0.83 5.64 1.84
CA ALA A 127 -0.31 6.50 2.12
C ALA A 127 -1.66 5.76 2.07
N THR A 128 -1.87 4.89 1.07
CA THR A 128 -3.13 4.16 0.89
C THR A 128 -3.41 3.17 2.04
N ILE A 129 -2.38 2.62 2.71
CA ILE A 129 -2.56 1.76 3.88
C ILE A 129 -3.35 2.46 5.00
N ILE A 130 -3.20 3.77 5.15
CA ILE A 130 -3.92 4.56 6.15
C ILE A 130 -5.41 4.64 5.79
N SER A 131 -5.74 4.71 4.50
CA SER A 131 -7.11 4.83 3.99
C SER A 131 -8.06 3.77 4.58
N GLY A 132 -7.66 2.50 4.51
CA GLY A 132 -8.46 1.39 5.00
C GLY A 132 -8.70 1.44 6.52
N ALA A 133 -7.66 1.78 7.28
CA ALA A 133 -7.75 1.83 8.74
C ALA A 133 -8.70 2.92 9.26
N VAL A 134 -8.83 4.06 8.58
CA VAL A 134 -9.71 5.17 8.96
C VAL A 134 -11.03 5.21 8.18
N ALA A 135 -11.29 4.19 7.37
CA ALA A 135 -12.48 4.10 6.52
C ALA A 135 -13.78 4.31 7.30
N GLU A 136 -14.80 4.83 6.61
CA GLU A 136 -16.17 5.07 7.05
C GLU A 136 -16.37 6.25 8.03
N ARG A 137 -15.30 6.92 8.54
CA ARG A 137 -15.46 7.99 9.52
C ARG A 137 -14.46 9.16 9.42
N VAL A 138 -13.44 9.08 8.58
CA VAL A 138 -12.52 10.21 8.34
C VAL A 138 -13.12 11.16 7.32
N LYS A 139 -12.97 12.48 7.53
CA LYS A 139 -13.31 13.48 6.53
C LYS A 139 -12.43 13.35 5.31
N PHE A 140 -13.03 13.42 4.13
CA PHE A 140 -12.29 13.39 2.86
C PHE A 140 -11.28 14.55 2.75
N THR A 141 -11.66 15.74 3.17
CA THR A 141 -10.77 16.89 3.19
C THR A 141 -9.57 16.72 4.12
N ALA A 142 -9.76 16.13 5.30
CA ALA A 142 -8.66 15.80 6.21
C ALA A 142 -7.71 14.76 5.57
N TYR A 143 -8.26 13.79 4.83
CA TYR A 143 -7.49 12.83 4.05
C TYR A 143 -6.59 13.52 3.03
N LEU A 144 -7.13 14.46 2.26
CA LEU A 144 -6.37 15.24 1.28
C LEU A 144 -5.26 16.08 1.92
N ILE A 145 -5.49 16.59 3.14
CA ILE A 145 -4.51 17.42 3.85
C ILE A 145 -3.33 16.57 4.35
N TYR A 146 -3.55 15.36 4.90
CA TYR A 146 -2.46 14.60 5.46
C TYR A 146 -1.65 13.81 4.43
N THR A 147 -2.23 13.45 3.29
CA THR A 147 -1.53 12.69 2.23
C THR A 147 -0.20 13.32 1.82
N PRO A 148 -0.08 14.65 1.59
CA PRO A 148 1.19 15.29 1.31
C PRO A 148 2.25 15.13 2.41
N PHE A 149 1.84 15.09 3.68
CA PHE A 149 2.79 14.87 4.77
C PHE A 149 3.33 13.44 4.79
N ILE A 150 2.49 12.47 4.45
CA ILE A 150 2.94 11.07 4.36
C ILE A 150 3.91 10.91 3.19
N THR A 151 3.51 11.31 1.99
CA THR A 151 4.26 11.06 0.76
C THR A 151 5.39 12.07 0.52
N GLY A 152 5.25 13.31 1.02
CA GLY A 152 6.25 14.36 0.84
C GLY A 152 7.27 14.46 1.98
N LEU A 153 6.97 13.94 3.18
CA LEU A 153 7.85 14.12 4.35
C LEU A 153 8.11 12.81 5.10
N ILE A 154 7.08 12.14 5.62
CA ILE A 154 7.28 11.05 6.61
C ILE A 154 7.91 9.83 5.96
N TYR A 155 7.31 9.35 4.87
CA TYR A 155 7.79 8.21 4.10
C TYR A 155 9.17 8.47 3.45
N PRO A 156 9.43 9.61 2.78
CA PRO A 156 10.72 9.87 2.15
C PRO A 156 11.92 9.80 3.11
N ILE A 157 11.74 10.22 4.35
CA ILE A 157 12.77 10.13 5.39
C ILE A 157 13.10 8.67 5.70
N VAL A 158 12.10 7.81 5.88
CA VAL A 158 12.31 6.37 6.09
C VAL A 158 12.95 5.71 4.88
N SER A 159 12.47 6.05 3.67
CA SER A 159 13.03 5.57 2.41
C SER A 159 14.52 5.96 2.26
N HIS A 160 14.87 7.19 2.62
CA HIS A 160 16.26 7.64 2.65
C HIS A 160 17.11 6.82 3.62
N TRP A 161 16.64 6.58 4.84
CA TRP A 161 17.41 5.82 5.83
C TRP A 161 17.82 4.44 5.36
N VAL A 162 16.96 3.79 4.56
CA VAL A 162 17.09 2.36 4.23
C VAL A 162 17.57 2.14 2.79
N TRP A 163 17.07 2.91 1.84
CA TRP A 163 17.32 2.66 0.41
C TRP A 163 18.26 3.66 -0.26
N ASN A 164 18.57 4.77 0.39
CA ASN A 164 19.68 5.62 -0.06
C ASN A 164 21.00 5.03 0.45
N GLY A 165 22.01 4.86 -0.43
CA GLY A 165 23.29 4.29 -0.04
C GLY A 165 24.04 5.05 1.06
N GLU A 166 23.70 6.33 1.27
CA GLU A 166 24.23 7.19 2.34
C GLU A 166 23.25 7.30 3.52
N GLY A 167 22.17 6.50 3.54
CA GLY A 167 21.21 6.43 4.63
C GLY A 167 21.80 5.74 5.85
N TRP A 168 21.58 6.27 7.04
CA TRP A 168 22.21 5.79 8.27
C TRP A 168 21.86 4.34 8.64
N LEU A 169 20.68 3.85 8.27
CA LEU A 169 20.31 2.44 8.45
C LEU A 169 20.97 1.55 7.39
N ALA A 170 21.05 2.03 6.14
CA ALA A 170 21.77 1.33 5.07
C ALA A 170 23.25 1.16 5.42
N GLU A 171 23.91 2.21 5.93
CA GLU A 171 25.30 2.16 6.38
C GLU A 171 25.51 1.18 7.56
N GLN A 172 24.49 0.94 8.40
CA GLN A 172 24.53 -0.06 9.46
C GLN A 172 24.22 -1.47 8.99
N GLY A 173 23.89 -1.67 7.70
CA GLY A 173 23.55 -2.96 7.14
C GLY A 173 22.13 -3.42 7.44
N PHE A 174 21.19 -2.49 7.68
CA PHE A 174 19.78 -2.81 7.74
C PHE A 174 19.28 -3.30 6.38
N VAL A 175 18.60 -4.43 6.35
CA VAL A 175 18.12 -5.06 5.12
C VAL A 175 16.59 -5.03 5.07
N ASP A 176 16.07 -4.34 4.08
CA ASP A 176 14.66 -4.34 3.71
C ASP A 176 14.56 -4.22 2.18
N PHE A 177 14.58 -5.37 1.51
CA PHE A 177 14.74 -5.44 0.04
C PHE A 177 13.67 -4.66 -0.71
N ALA A 178 12.40 -4.85 -0.34
CA ALA A 178 11.30 -4.21 -1.06
C ALA A 178 10.30 -3.47 -0.16
N GLY A 179 10.51 -3.39 1.18
CA GLY A 179 9.76 -2.46 2.01
C GLY A 179 8.78 -3.04 3.01
N SER A 180 9.03 -4.23 3.62
CA SER A 180 8.24 -4.66 4.78
C SER A 180 8.25 -3.59 5.89
N GLY A 181 9.41 -2.95 6.12
CA GLY A 181 9.59 -1.82 7.03
C GLY A 181 9.28 -0.48 6.38
N VAL A 182 9.99 -0.19 5.27
CA VAL A 182 9.95 1.14 4.61
C VAL A 182 8.55 1.53 4.19
N VAL A 183 7.79 0.60 3.59
CA VAL A 183 6.45 0.89 3.07
C VAL A 183 5.37 0.45 4.05
N HIS A 184 5.36 -0.85 4.37
CA HIS A 184 4.23 -1.46 5.07
C HIS A 184 4.19 -1.08 6.55
N LEU A 185 5.30 -1.16 7.27
CA LEU A 185 5.36 -0.74 8.67
C LEU A 185 5.14 0.77 8.79
N THR A 186 5.69 1.57 7.88
CA THR A 186 5.44 3.03 7.81
C THR A 186 3.95 3.31 7.66
N GLY A 187 3.29 2.72 6.66
CA GLY A 187 1.85 2.91 6.46
C GLY A 187 1.01 2.46 7.66
N ALA A 188 1.35 1.30 8.25
CA ALA A 188 0.61 0.74 9.39
C ALA A 188 0.77 1.54 10.69
N VAL A 189 1.96 2.05 10.96
CA VAL A 189 2.22 2.88 12.15
C VAL A 189 1.53 4.24 12.02
N ALA A 190 1.55 4.83 10.82
CA ALA A 190 0.78 6.05 10.54
C ALA A 190 -0.74 5.77 10.65
N ALA A 191 -1.21 4.62 10.15
CA ALA A 191 -2.60 4.19 10.28
C ALA A 191 -3.01 4.04 11.75
N LEU A 192 -2.16 3.44 12.59
CA LEU A 192 -2.41 3.34 14.03
C LEU A 192 -2.54 4.73 14.67
N ALA A 193 -1.62 5.65 14.37
CA ALA A 193 -1.70 7.04 14.86
C ALA A 193 -3.01 7.73 14.42
N ALA A 194 -3.42 7.54 13.15
CA ALA A 194 -4.67 8.10 12.63
C ALA A 194 -5.91 7.54 13.35
N VAL A 195 -5.98 6.21 13.52
CA VAL A 195 -7.10 5.55 14.22
C VAL A 195 -7.22 6.00 15.67
N LEU A 196 -6.10 6.22 16.37
CA LEU A 196 -6.11 6.73 17.75
C LEU A 196 -6.65 8.17 17.83
N VAL A 197 -6.47 8.98 16.77
CA VAL A 197 -7.01 10.35 16.71
C VAL A 197 -8.49 10.34 16.31
N VAL A 198 -8.86 9.58 15.27
CA VAL A 198 -10.22 9.55 14.72
C VAL A 198 -11.19 8.77 15.61
N GLY A 199 -10.71 7.76 16.33
CA GLY A 199 -11.53 6.88 17.18
C GLY A 199 -12.29 5.80 16.39
N PRO A 200 -13.05 4.93 17.11
CA PRO A 200 -13.78 3.84 16.50
C PRO A 200 -15.05 4.31 15.78
N ARG A 201 -15.52 3.51 14.78
CA ARG A 201 -16.81 3.72 14.10
C ARG A 201 -17.98 3.67 15.09
N MET A 202 -19.04 4.38 14.78
CA MET A 202 -20.27 4.33 15.55
C MET A 202 -20.78 2.90 15.65
N GLY A 203 -21.11 2.47 16.87
CA GLY A 203 -21.65 1.14 17.15
C GLY A 203 -20.61 -0.01 17.11
N LYS A 204 -19.34 0.26 16.87
CA LYS A 204 -18.27 -0.77 16.87
C LYS A 204 -18.14 -1.44 18.23
N TYR A 205 -18.28 -0.70 19.30
CA TYR A 205 -18.23 -1.24 20.65
C TYR A 205 -19.55 -0.99 21.36
N SER A 206 -20.02 -2.01 22.11
CA SER A 206 -21.19 -1.90 22.97
C SER A 206 -20.87 -1.12 24.26
N ALA A 207 -21.91 -0.78 25.02
CA ALA A 207 -21.74 -0.04 26.27
C ALA A 207 -20.87 -0.77 27.31
N ASP A 208 -20.87 -2.11 27.30
CA ASP A 208 -20.00 -2.98 28.12
C ASP A 208 -18.60 -3.17 27.49
N GLY A 209 -18.29 -2.48 26.39
CA GLY A 209 -16.99 -2.46 25.74
C GLY A 209 -16.69 -3.66 24.85
N LYS A 210 -17.65 -4.52 24.57
CA LYS A 210 -17.46 -5.64 23.63
C LYS A 210 -17.49 -5.18 22.21
N ALA A 211 -16.56 -5.71 21.40
CA ALA A 211 -16.53 -5.44 19.96
C ALA A 211 -17.75 -6.07 19.26
N ARG A 212 -18.29 -5.34 18.28
CA ARG A 212 -19.35 -5.79 17.39
C ARG A 212 -18.81 -5.92 15.99
N THR A 213 -19.17 -6.99 15.29
CA THR A 213 -18.82 -7.15 13.89
C THR A 213 -19.61 -6.15 13.05
N ILE A 214 -18.89 -5.37 12.24
CA ILE A 214 -19.44 -4.52 11.18
C ILE A 214 -18.99 -5.15 9.87
N PRO A 215 -19.82 -5.97 9.21
CA PRO A 215 -19.41 -6.68 8.01
C PRO A 215 -19.21 -5.72 6.83
N GLY A 216 -18.26 -6.07 5.96
CA GLY A 216 -18.15 -5.46 4.65
C GLY A 216 -19.31 -5.86 3.75
N HIS A 217 -19.54 -5.07 2.70
CA HIS A 217 -20.69 -5.32 1.83
C HIS A 217 -20.42 -6.32 0.71
N SER A 218 -19.13 -6.59 0.37
CA SER A 218 -18.80 -7.47 -0.75
C SER A 218 -17.46 -8.18 -0.58
N LEU A 219 -17.49 -9.39 -0.03
CA LEU A 219 -16.28 -10.22 0.05
C LEU A 219 -15.71 -10.57 -1.35
N THR A 220 -16.53 -10.58 -2.40
CA THR A 220 -16.09 -10.83 -3.77
C THR A 220 -15.25 -9.69 -4.32
N LEU A 221 -15.60 -8.42 -4.04
CA LEU A 221 -14.74 -7.27 -4.34
C LEU A 221 -13.45 -7.32 -3.54
N GLY A 222 -13.52 -7.63 -2.24
CA GLY A 222 -12.36 -7.82 -1.41
C GLY A 222 -11.39 -8.87 -1.95
N ALA A 223 -11.92 -10.03 -2.36
CA ALA A 223 -11.14 -11.10 -2.96
C ALA A 223 -10.48 -10.68 -4.28
N LEU A 224 -11.22 -10.02 -5.18
CA LEU A 224 -10.68 -9.49 -6.42
C LEU A 224 -9.56 -8.48 -6.15
N GLY A 225 -9.75 -7.60 -5.16
CA GLY A 225 -8.74 -6.65 -4.73
C GLY A 225 -7.45 -7.34 -4.26
N VAL A 226 -7.56 -8.42 -3.46
CA VAL A 226 -6.40 -9.19 -3.01
C VAL A 226 -5.66 -9.85 -4.19
N PHE A 227 -6.36 -10.39 -5.20
CA PHE A 227 -5.72 -10.92 -6.41
C PHE A 227 -4.98 -9.84 -7.20
N ILE A 228 -5.56 -8.63 -7.33
CA ILE A 228 -4.91 -7.50 -8.00
C ILE A 228 -3.67 -7.05 -7.21
N LEU A 229 -3.76 -6.99 -5.87
CA LEU A 229 -2.61 -6.68 -5.01
C LEU A 229 -1.50 -7.73 -5.17
N TRP A 230 -1.83 -9.01 -5.15
CA TRP A 230 -0.85 -10.08 -5.35
C TRP A 230 -0.19 -9.98 -6.73
N PHE A 231 -0.99 -9.75 -7.78
CA PHE A 231 -0.47 -9.55 -9.13
C PHE A 231 0.49 -8.35 -9.19
N GLY A 232 0.12 -7.20 -8.62
CA GLY A 232 0.98 -6.03 -8.55
C GLY A 232 2.25 -6.25 -7.71
N TRP A 233 2.19 -7.18 -6.75
CA TRP A 233 3.33 -7.51 -5.89
C TRP A 233 4.48 -8.19 -6.64
N TYR A 234 4.23 -8.79 -7.78
CA TYR A 234 5.30 -9.24 -8.67
C TYR A 234 6.12 -8.06 -9.21
N GLY A 235 5.48 -6.92 -9.47
CA GLY A 235 6.19 -5.67 -9.74
C GLY A 235 6.83 -5.07 -8.50
N PHE A 236 6.13 -5.12 -7.36
CA PHE A 236 6.60 -4.56 -6.09
C PHE A 236 7.91 -5.24 -5.64
N ASN A 237 7.92 -6.55 -5.48
CA ASN A 237 9.10 -7.30 -5.07
C ASN A 237 10.05 -7.55 -6.24
N GLY A 238 9.55 -8.05 -7.38
CA GLY A 238 10.39 -8.36 -8.55
C GLY A 238 11.06 -7.11 -9.13
N GLY A 239 10.33 -5.97 -9.16
CA GLY A 239 10.88 -4.68 -9.60
C GLY A 239 11.95 -4.10 -8.69
N SER A 240 11.95 -4.47 -7.40
CA SER A 240 12.95 -4.01 -6.43
C SER A 240 14.36 -4.56 -6.68
N THR A 241 14.53 -5.47 -7.64
CA THR A 241 15.86 -5.79 -8.20
C THR A 241 16.48 -4.62 -8.95
N LEU A 242 15.67 -3.65 -9.39
CA LEU A 242 16.03 -2.46 -10.18
C LEU A 242 16.78 -2.79 -11.47
N ALA A 243 16.84 -4.06 -11.87
CA ALA A 243 17.50 -4.55 -13.05
C ALA A 243 16.82 -5.83 -13.58
N ALA A 244 16.76 -5.99 -14.89
CA ALA A 244 16.40 -7.24 -15.55
C ALA A 244 17.64 -8.09 -15.87
N VAL A 245 18.75 -7.42 -16.20
CA VAL A 245 19.99 -8.09 -16.61
C VAL A 245 20.88 -8.35 -15.40
N GLY A 246 21.24 -9.62 -15.20
CA GLY A 246 22.10 -10.01 -14.08
C GLY A 246 21.40 -10.09 -12.71
N ALA A 247 20.14 -9.74 -12.62
CA ALA A 247 19.34 -9.87 -11.41
C ALA A 247 18.48 -11.14 -11.42
N ASP A 248 18.35 -11.81 -10.28
CA ASP A 248 17.51 -13.00 -10.14
C ASP A 248 16.07 -12.64 -9.72
N PHE A 249 15.40 -11.81 -10.54
CA PHE A 249 14.01 -11.46 -10.27
C PHE A 249 13.06 -12.66 -10.37
N ALA A 250 13.42 -13.72 -11.10
CA ALA A 250 12.61 -14.93 -11.20
C ALA A 250 12.50 -15.64 -9.84
N SER A 251 13.59 -15.73 -9.08
CA SER A 251 13.56 -16.26 -7.71
C SER A 251 12.71 -15.38 -6.78
N VAL A 252 12.76 -14.06 -6.94
CA VAL A 252 11.91 -13.12 -6.19
C VAL A 252 10.42 -13.35 -6.49
N VAL A 253 10.07 -13.65 -7.74
CA VAL A 253 8.68 -14.01 -8.13
C VAL A 253 8.25 -15.32 -7.45
N VAL A 254 9.13 -16.31 -7.34
CA VAL A 254 8.83 -17.58 -6.66
C VAL A 254 8.58 -17.36 -5.17
N THR A 255 9.44 -16.64 -4.45
CA THR A 255 9.24 -16.34 -3.02
C THR A 255 7.97 -15.52 -2.78
N THR A 256 7.67 -14.56 -3.67
CA THR A 256 6.46 -13.74 -3.68
C THR A 256 5.19 -14.56 -4.01
N THR A 257 5.33 -15.75 -4.59
CA THR A 257 4.22 -16.69 -4.80
C THR A 257 4.02 -17.62 -3.62
N LEU A 258 5.11 -18.21 -3.10
CA LEU A 258 5.05 -19.22 -2.05
C LEU A 258 4.59 -18.66 -0.70
N ALA A 259 5.12 -17.49 -0.31
CA ALA A 259 4.81 -16.92 0.99
C ALA A 259 3.33 -16.53 1.15
N PRO A 260 2.68 -15.80 0.23
CA PRO A 260 1.24 -15.50 0.36
C PRO A 260 0.36 -16.73 0.25
N ALA A 261 0.70 -17.74 -0.57
CA ALA A 261 -0.02 -19.00 -0.62
C ALA A 261 -0.01 -19.71 0.74
N ALA A 262 1.15 -19.76 1.40
CA ALA A 262 1.29 -20.30 2.74
C ALA A 262 0.58 -19.42 3.78
N GLY A 263 0.64 -18.10 3.64
CA GLY A 263 -0.04 -17.14 4.52
C GLY A 263 -1.56 -17.28 4.48
N ALA A 264 -2.16 -17.35 3.29
CA ALA A 264 -3.58 -17.62 3.12
C ALA A 264 -3.99 -18.95 3.75
N THR A 265 -3.22 -20.01 3.47
CA THR A 265 -3.49 -21.36 3.99
C THR A 265 -3.43 -21.40 5.52
N ALA A 266 -2.39 -20.81 6.12
CA ALA A 266 -2.25 -20.75 7.56
C ALA A 266 -3.34 -19.90 8.21
N ALA A 267 -3.67 -18.74 7.67
CA ALA A 267 -4.74 -17.87 8.16
C ALA A 267 -6.11 -18.55 8.09
N MET A 268 -6.38 -19.31 7.02
CA MET A 268 -7.59 -20.12 6.90
C MET A 268 -7.70 -21.13 8.05
N PHE A 269 -6.65 -21.89 8.32
CA PHE A 269 -6.65 -22.87 9.43
C PHE A 269 -6.76 -22.20 10.80
N VAL A 270 -6.01 -21.11 11.04
CA VAL A 270 -6.07 -20.36 12.31
C VAL A 270 -7.45 -19.76 12.51
N SER A 271 -8.04 -19.14 11.47
CA SER A 271 -9.41 -18.61 11.56
C SER A 271 -10.40 -19.71 11.85
N TRP A 272 -10.27 -20.86 11.22
CA TRP A 272 -11.13 -22.03 11.47
C TRP A 272 -11.06 -22.52 12.90
N MET A 273 -9.85 -22.63 13.47
CA MET A 273 -9.66 -23.01 14.87
C MET A 273 -10.26 -22.01 15.85
N VAL A 274 -10.18 -20.72 15.54
CA VAL A 274 -10.63 -19.65 16.46
C VAL A 274 -12.14 -19.38 16.34
N THR A 275 -12.70 -19.41 15.13
CA THR A 275 -14.11 -19.04 14.86
C THR A 275 -15.02 -20.22 14.62
N GLY A 276 -14.46 -21.43 14.47
CA GLY A 276 -15.21 -22.66 14.17
C GLY A 276 -15.52 -22.86 12.67
N LYS A 277 -15.19 -21.90 11.82
CA LYS A 277 -15.35 -21.97 10.34
C LYS A 277 -14.18 -21.25 9.66
N PRO A 278 -13.79 -21.65 8.44
CA PRO A 278 -12.81 -20.90 7.67
C PRO A 278 -13.40 -19.54 7.27
N ASP A 279 -12.79 -18.46 7.76
CA ASP A 279 -13.25 -17.10 7.46
C ASP A 279 -12.57 -16.57 6.19
N VAL A 280 -13.36 -16.09 5.24
CA VAL A 280 -12.87 -15.59 3.94
C VAL A 280 -12.04 -14.34 4.11
N GLY A 281 -12.51 -13.37 4.89
CA GLY A 281 -11.82 -12.09 5.10
C GLY A 281 -10.46 -12.26 5.78
N LEU A 282 -10.42 -13.09 6.84
CA LEU A 282 -9.16 -13.42 7.52
C LEU A 282 -8.21 -14.21 6.62
N THR A 283 -8.71 -15.10 5.78
CA THR A 283 -7.91 -15.84 4.80
C THR A 283 -7.28 -14.89 3.77
N LEU A 284 -8.05 -13.94 3.25
CA LEU A 284 -7.58 -12.91 2.31
C LEU A 284 -6.52 -12.01 2.96
N ASN A 285 -6.74 -11.57 4.19
CA ASN A 285 -5.75 -10.82 4.96
C ASN A 285 -4.49 -11.65 5.25
N GLY A 286 -4.62 -12.96 5.40
CA GLY A 286 -3.48 -13.87 5.55
C GLY A 286 -2.61 -13.95 4.29
N ALA A 287 -3.22 -13.91 3.10
CA ALA A 287 -2.47 -13.80 1.84
C ALA A 287 -1.66 -12.50 1.79
N LEU A 288 -2.31 -11.36 2.10
CA LEU A 288 -1.64 -10.06 2.16
C LEU A 288 -0.53 -10.05 3.23
N GLY A 289 -0.78 -10.63 4.41
CA GLY A 289 0.25 -10.79 5.44
C GLY A 289 1.45 -11.60 4.98
N GLY A 290 1.24 -12.68 4.21
CA GLY A 290 2.31 -13.45 3.59
C GLY A 290 3.12 -12.65 2.58
N LEU A 291 2.47 -11.81 1.76
CA LEU A 291 3.11 -10.88 0.83
C LEU A 291 3.98 -9.87 1.58
N VAL A 292 3.42 -9.20 2.58
CA VAL A 292 4.16 -8.24 3.42
C VAL A 292 5.32 -8.90 4.15
N GLY A 293 5.10 -10.09 4.71
CA GLY A 293 6.10 -10.82 5.47
C GLY A 293 7.33 -11.22 4.66
N ILE A 294 7.17 -11.53 3.36
CA ILE A 294 8.31 -11.90 2.51
C ILE A 294 9.02 -10.69 1.89
N THR A 295 8.37 -9.54 1.83
CA THR A 295 8.82 -8.37 1.08
C THR A 295 10.23 -7.91 1.44
N ALA A 296 10.61 -7.87 2.73
CA ALA A 296 11.96 -7.47 3.16
C ALA A 296 13.05 -8.46 2.72
N GLY A 297 12.70 -9.73 2.60
CA GLY A 297 13.65 -10.81 2.31
C GLY A 297 13.40 -11.55 0.99
N ALA A 298 12.58 -11.00 0.10
CA ALA A 298 12.15 -11.71 -1.10
C ALA A 298 13.30 -12.14 -2.02
N ALA A 299 14.41 -11.39 -2.02
CA ALA A 299 15.62 -11.73 -2.78
C ALA A 299 16.63 -12.58 -2.01
N SER A 300 16.54 -12.65 -0.68
CA SER A 300 17.59 -13.29 0.14
C SER A 300 17.12 -14.51 0.92
N ILE A 301 15.82 -14.66 1.16
CA ILE A 301 15.24 -15.80 1.88
C ILE A 301 15.01 -16.95 0.89
N PRO A 302 15.56 -18.16 1.15
CA PRO A 302 15.37 -19.33 0.28
C PRO A 302 13.89 -19.76 0.17
N PHE A 303 13.54 -20.52 -0.87
CA PHE A 303 12.15 -20.92 -1.16
C PHE A 303 11.48 -21.70 -0.02
N GLY A 304 12.15 -22.66 0.60
CA GLY A 304 11.59 -23.42 1.75
C GLY A 304 11.26 -22.50 2.93
N PRO A 305 12.21 -21.72 3.45
CA PRO A 305 11.95 -20.72 4.48
C PRO A 305 10.90 -19.67 4.10
N SER A 306 10.77 -19.26 2.84
CA SER A 306 9.74 -18.31 2.43
C SER A 306 8.30 -18.80 2.70
N ILE A 307 8.07 -20.12 2.61
CA ILE A 307 6.82 -20.77 2.99
C ILE A 307 6.55 -20.57 4.50
N LEU A 308 7.59 -20.74 5.34
CA LEU A 308 7.46 -20.55 6.79
C LEU A 308 7.22 -19.09 7.12
N VAL A 309 7.92 -18.15 6.45
CA VAL A 309 7.69 -16.71 6.61
C VAL A 309 6.23 -16.37 6.34
N GLY A 310 5.68 -16.86 5.23
CA GLY A 310 4.30 -16.63 4.86
C GLY A 310 3.31 -17.26 5.84
N ALA A 311 3.52 -18.51 6.23
CA ALA A 311 2.63 -19.23 7.15
C ALA A 311 2.56 -18.53 8.52
N VAL A 312 3.71 -18.13 9.08
CA VAL A 312 3.78 -17.38 10.35
C VAL A 312 3.09 -16.03 10.20
N ALA A 313 3.36 -15.29 9.11
CA ALA A 313 2.72 -14.00 8.85
C ALA A 313 1.19 -14.13 8.81
N GLY A 314 0.65 -15.12 8.08
CA GLY A 314 -0.79 -15.36 8.01
C GLY A 314 -1.42 -15.65 9.37
N GLY A 315 -0.79 -16.50 10.18
CA GLY A 315 -1.24 -16.78 11.55
C GLY A 315 -1.18 -15.55 12.45
N LEU A 316 -0.09 -14.79 12.39
CA LEU A 316 0.10 -13.56 13.17
C LEU A 316 -0.93 -12.49 12.82
N VAL A 317 -1.29 -12.34 11.53
CA VAL A 317 -2.31 -11.37 11.08
C VAL A 317 -3.66 -11.68 11.72
N VAL A 318 -4.11 -12.94 11.70
CA VAL A 318 -5.38 -13.33 12.33
C VAL A 318 -5.38 -13.02 13.82
N MET A 319 -4.32 -13.38 14.53
CA MET A 319 -4.20 -13.10 15.96
C MET A 319 -4.11 -11.61 16.26
N SER A 320 -3.37 -10.86 15.44
CA SER A 320 -3.23 -9.41 15.58
C SER A 320 -4.57 -8.69 15.40
N ILE A 321 -5.37 -9.03 14.37
CA ILE A 321 -6.70 -8.45 14.16
C ILE A 321 -7.56 -8.63 15.42
N ILE A 322 -7.57 -9.83 16.01
CA ILE A 322 -8.34 -10.10 17.23
C ILE A 322 -7.81 -9.29 18.42
N LEU A 323 -6.50 -9.15 18.55
CA LEU A 323 -5.88 -8.46 19.68
C LEU A 323 -6.09 -6.95 19.63
N ILE A 324 -5.90 -6.31 18.46
CA ILE A 324 -6.11 -4.86 18.32
C ILE A 324 -7.60 -4.50 18.43
N GLU A 325 -8.50 -5.35 17.96
CA GLU A 325 -9.94 -5.18 18.20
C GLU A 325 -10.28 -5.21 19.69
N ARG A 326 -9.68 -6.16 20.45
CA ARG A 326 -9.81 -6.20 21.93
C ARG A 326 -9.21 -4.98 22.62
N ALA A 327 -8.15 -4.42 22.06
CA ALA A 327 -7.54 -3.17 22.53
C ALA A 327 -8.35 -1.92 22.15
N LYS A 328 -9.55 -2.09 21.54
CA LYS A 328 -10.45 -1.03 21.10
C LYS A 328 -9.88 -0.14 19.99
N VAL A 329 -8.98 -0.67 19.19
CA VAL A 329 -8.51 -0.08 17.94
C VAL A 329 -9.39 -0.61 16.81
N ASP A 330 -10.20 0.27 16.20
CA ASP A 330 -11.12 -0.11 15.12
C ASP A 330 -10.45 0.06 13.77
N ASP A 331 -9.98 -1.04 13.22
CA ASP A 331 -9.40 -1.14 11.89
C ASP A 331 -10.34 -1.95 10.97
N PRO A 332 -11.10 -1.29 10.10
CA PRO A 332 -12.15 -1.94 9.30
C PRO A 332 -11.65 -3.05 8.39
N VAL A 333 -10.44 -2.93 7.85
CA VAL A 333 -9.90 -3.82 6.83
C VAL A 333 -8.74 -4.70 7.31
N GLY A 334 -8.25 -4.45 8.53
CA GLY A 334 -7.10 -5.17 9.09
C GLY A 334 -5.74 -4.62 8.63
N ALA A 335 -5.69 -3.38 8.15
CA ALA A 335 -4.47 -2.76 7.59
C ALA A 335 -3.31 -2.73 8.60
N ILE A 336 -3.58 -2.37 9.86
CA ILE A 336 -2.56 -2.32 10.91
C ILE A 336 -1.96 -3.71 11.15
N SER A 337 -2.79 -4.74 11.17
CA SER A 337 -2.34 -6.13 11.37
C SER A 337 -1.58 -6.66 10.17
N VAL A 338 -2.10 -6.45 8.97
CA VAL A 338 -1.48 -6.91 7.71
C VAL A 338 -0.14 -6.23 7.49
N HIS A 339 -0.10 -4.90 7.59
CA HIS A 339 1.10 -4.13 7.21
C HIS A 339 2.05 -3.91 8.41
N GLY A 340 1.54 -3.75 9.62
CA GLY A 340 2.35 -3.53 10.83
C GLY A 340 2.91 -4.83 11.39
N THR A 341 2.03 -5.76 11.78
CA THR A 341 2.48 -7.02 12.41
C THR A 341 3.27 -7.89 11.45
N ALA A 342 2.79 -8.08 10.21
CA ALA A 342 3.55 -8.85 9.22
C ALA A 342 4.76 -8.06 8.69
N GLY A 343 4.75 -6.72 8.70
CA GLY A 343 5.91 -5.89 8.36
C GLY A 343 7.07 -6.06 9.35
N ILE A 344 6.78 -6.00 10.65
CA ILE A 344 7.75 -6.29 11.72
C ILE A 344 8.29 -7.71 11.55
N TRP A 345 7.40 -8.69 11.34
CA TRP A 345 7.80 -10.08 11.14
C TRP A 345 8.70 -10.23 9.91
N GLY A 346 8.37 -9.60 8.78
CA GLY A 346 9.15 -9.66 7.55
C GLY A 346 10.57 -9.15 7.72
N VAL A 347 10.73 -8.02 8.40
CA VAL A 347 12.07 -7.47 8.73
C VAL A 347 12.83 -8.41 9.65
N LEU A 348 12.19 -9.03 10.66
CA LEU A 348 12.84 -10.02 11.54
C LEU A 348 13.18 -11.32 10.82
N ALA A 349 12.37 -11.75 9.85
CA ALA A 349 12.61 -12.95 9.06
C ALA A 349 13.92 -12.87 8.24
N VAL A 350 14.32 -11.66 7.82
CA VAL A 350 15.61 -11.42 7.18
C VAL A 350 16.77 -11.75 8.12
N ALA A 351 16.67 -11.42 9.40
CA ALA A 351 17.70 -11.79 10.37
C ALA A 351 17.80 -13.30 10.60
N ILE A 352 16.70 -14.03 10.40
CA ILE A 352 16.64 -15.49 10.64
C ILE A 352 17.14 -16.26 9.41
N TRP A 353 16.74 -15.86 8.18
CA TRP A 353 16.97 -16.62 6.95
C TRP A 353 17.59 -15.83 5.82
N GLY A 354 17.60 -14.50 5.89
CA GLY A 354 18.03 -13.61 4.78
C GLY A 354 19.42 -13.00 4.97
N GLY A 355 20.14 -13.36 6.06
CA GLY A 355 21.52 -12.89 6.31
C GLY A 355 21.63 -11.50 6.98
N GLY A 356 20.52 -10.91 7.42
CA GLY A 356 20.54 -9.66 8.17
C GLY A 356 21.02 -9.83 9.62
N ASP A 357 21.62 -8.80 10.20
CA ASP A 357 21.96 -8.76 11.63
C ASP A 357 20.73 -8.49 12.48
N PHE A 358 20.51 -9.29 13.53
CA PHE A 358 19.29 -9.23 14.33
C PHE A 358 19.14 -7.90 15.09
N ILE A 359 20.23 -7.35 15.62
CA ILE A 359 20.21 -6.09 16.37
C ILE A 359 19.95 -4.94 15.43
N THR A 360 20.58 -4.94 14.26
CA THR A 360 20.36 -3.94 13.23
C THR A 360 18.92 -3.93 12.74
N GLN A 361 18.32 -5.11 12.50
CA GLN A 361 16.91 -5.22 12.10
C GLN A 361 15.95 -4.69 13.18
N ILE A 362 16.17 -5.01 14.47
CA ILE A 362 15.37 -4.45 15.56
C ILE A 362 15.56 -2.94 15.67
N THR A 363 16.79 -2.45 15.52
CA THR A 363 17.08 -1.01 15.57
C THR A 363 16.32 -0.26 14.48
N GLY A 364 16.33 -0.77 13.24
CA GLY A 364 15.57 -0.19 12.14
C GLY A 364 14.05 -0.21 12.39
N ILE A 365 13.50 -1.33 12.86
CA ILE A 365 12.08 -1.42 13.25
C ILE A 365 11.73 -0.34 14.28
N ALA A 366 12.53 -0.22 15.34
CA ALA A 366 12.28 0.73 16.42
C ALA A 366 12.38 2.18 15.92
N ALA A 367 13.35 2.48 15.06
CA ALA A 367 13.53 3.80 14.48
C ALA A 367 12.36 4.18 13.56
N ILE A 368 11.92 3.27 12.69
CA ILE A 368 10.75 3.47 11.81
C ILE A 368 9.50 3.72 12.65
N ILE A 369 9.22 2.86 13.63
CA ILE A 369 8.06 3.03 14.53
C ILE A 369 8.13 4.38 15.25
N GLY A 370 9.26 4.71 15.85
CA GLY A 370 9.43 5.95 16.61
C GLY A 370 9.21 7.19 15.76
N TRP A 371 9.89 7.28 14.60
CA TRP A 371 9.75 8.39 13.67
C TRP A 371 8.31 8.53 13.14
N VAL A 372 7.78 7.45 12.58
CA VAL A 372 6.48 7.49 11.92
C VAL A 372 5.36 7.75 12.91
N PHE A 373 5.38 7.09 14.08
CA PHE A 373 4.32 7.29 15.08
C PHE A 373 4.28 8.73 15.60
N VAL A 374 5.44 9.26 15.98
CA VAL A 374 5.50 10.62 16.57
C VAL A 374 5.12 11.66 15.52
N THR A 375 5.71 11.61 14.32
CA THR A 375 5.45 12.61 13.28
C THR A 375 4.01 12.53 12.76
N SER A 376 3.49 11.32 12.54
CA SER A 376 2.10 11.13 12.12
C SER A 376 1.11 11.60 13.20
N LEU A 377 1.36 11.28 14.47
CA LEU A 377 0.51 11.73 15.58
C LEU A 377 0.46 13.26 15.67
N VAL A 378 1.60 13.93 15.50
CA VAL A 378 1.67 15.41 15.47
C VAL A 378 0.86 15.96 14.29
N VAL A 379 1.05 15.41 13.09
CA VAL A 379 0.30 15.85 11.90
C VAL A 379 -1.20 15.64 12.08
N PHE A 380 -1.63 14.43 12.49
CA PHE A 380 -3.06 14.13 12.65
C PHE A 380 -3.70 14.94 13.77
N LYS A 381 -3.01 15.16 14.89
CA LYS A 381 -3.52 16.03 15.96
C LYS A 381 -3.62 17.49 15.53
N ALA A 382 -2.65 17.98 14.76
CA ALA A 382 -2.72 19.34 14.21
C ALA A 382 -3.92 19.49 13.26
N ILE A 383 -4.14 18.52 12.37
CA ILE A 383 -5.31 18.54 11.47
C ILE A 383 -6.61 18.44 12.29
N ASP A 384 -6.65 17.58 13.29
CA ASP A 384 -7.83 17.39 14.14
C ASP A 384 -8.23 18.68 14.85
N VAL A 385 -7.25 19.41 15.41
CA VAL A 385 -7.49 20.70 16.10
C VAL A 385 -7.88 21.83 15.13
N LEU A 386 -7.25 21.88 13.95
CA LEU A 386 -7.43 23.00 13.00
C LEU A 386 -8.63 22.80 12.07
N HIS A 387 -8.97 21.58 11.73
CA HIS A 387 -9.96 21.25 10.71
C HIS A 387 -10.98 20.18 11.17
N GLY A 388 -10.58 19.33 12.11
CA GLY A 388 -11.30 18.13 12.50
C GLY A 388 -11.01 16.97 11.56
N MET A 389 -10.62 15.83 12.15
CA MET A 389 -10.31 14.61 11.39
C MET A 389 -11.56 13.77 11.11
N ARG A 390 -12.55 13.78 12.01
CA ARG A 390 -13.72 12.91 11.95
C ARG A 390 -14.93 13.65 11.42
N VAL A 391 -15.76 12.96 10.64
CA VAL A 391 -17.10 13.44 10.22
C VAL A 391 -18.07 13.50 11.40
N GLY A 392 -19.17 14.25 11.25
CA GLY A 392 -20.26 14.29 12.21
C GLY A 392 -21.01 12.95 12.33
N GLU A 393 -21.71 12.73 13.45
CA GLU A 393 -22.46 11.47 13.67
C GLU A 393 -23.53 11.23 12.61
N GLU A 394 -24.21 12.28 12.15
CA GLU A 394 -25.24 12.16 11.13
C GLU A 394 -24.65 11.81 9.76
N GLU A 395 -23.49 12.39 9.41
CA GLU A 395 -22.74 12.07 8.18
C GLU A 395 -22.27 10.62 8.20
N GLU A 396 -21.72 10.14 9.33
CA GLU A 396 -21.32 8.73 9.49
C GLU A 396 -22.51 7.78 9.41
N ARG A 397 -23.67 8.18 9.94
CA ARG A 397 -24.93 7.41 9.88
C ARG A 397 -25.46 7.33 8.46
N MET A 398 -25.50 8.46 7.75
CA MET A 398 -25.94 8.57 6.36
C MET A 398 -25.03 7.79 5.42
N GLY A 399 -23.72 7.89 5.61
CA GLY A 399 -22.67 7.35 4.75
C GLY A 399 -21.95 8.44 3.98
N LEU A 400 -20.63 8.22 3.79
CA LEU A 400 -19.74 9.26 3.25
C LEU A 400 -19.92 9.49 1.75
N ASP A 401 -20.51 8.54 1.03
CA ASP A 401 -20.82 8.71 -0.39
C ASP A 401 -21.79 9.88 -0.58
N ARG A 402 -22.85 9.93 0.21
CA ARG A 402 -23.85 11.02 0.14
C ARG A 402 -23.39 12.28 0.82
N SER A 403 -22.81 12.16 2.01
CA SER A 403 -22.48 13.34 2.82
C SER A 403 -21.30 14.13 2.28
N GLU A 404 -20.32 13.48 1.66
CA GLU A 404 -19.11 14.14 1.17
C GLU A 404 -19.02 14.23 -0.37
N HIS A 405 -19.73 13.34 -1.11
CA HIS A 405 -19.65 13.28 -2.58
C HIS A 405 -21.00 13.50 -3.28
N GLY A 406 -22.10 13.56 -2.54
CA GLY A 406 -23.42 13.92 -3.07
C GLY A 406 -24.11 12.84 -3.92
N GLY A 407 -23.64 11.58 -3.83
CA GLY A 407 -24.18 10.47 -4.61
C GLY A 407 -24.00 9.11 -3.93
N ASP A 408 -24.54 8.06 -4.52
CA ASP A 408 -24.35 6.69 -4.09
C ASP A 408 -23.45 5.93 -5.08
N ALA A 409 -22.52 5.11 -4.60
CA ALA A 409 -21.71 4.25 -5.47
C ALA A 409 -22.57 3.18 -6.17
N TYR A 410 -23.71 2.82 -5.59
CA TYR A 410 -24.64 1.80 -6.11
C TYR A 410 -26.07 2.35 -6.22
N PRO A 411 -26.35 3.31 -7.13
CA PRO A 411 -27.63 4.02 -7.16
C PRO A 411 -28.84 3.13 -7.42
N GLU A 412 -28.65 2.01 -8.16
CA GLU A 412 -29.75 1.07 -8.45
C GLU A 412 -30.06 0.12 -7.29
N PHE A 413 -29.13 -0.03 -6.34
CA PHE A 413 -29.26 -0.92 -5.16
C PHE A 413 -29.54 -0.14 -3.88
N THR A 414 -29.67 1.16 -3.93
CA THR A 414 -30.17 1.92 -2.80
C THR A 414 -31.63 1.51 -2.60
N PHE A 415 -31.93 0.88 -1.47
CA PHE A 415 -33.30 0.78 -1.00
C PHE A 415 -33.78 2.24 -0.86
N GLN A 416 -34.49 2.73 -1.87
CA GLN A 416 -35.45 3.78 -1.61
C GLN A 416 -36.35 3.18 -0.54
N GLU A 417 -36.34 3.74 0.68
CA GLU A 417 -37.51 3.62 1.51
C GLU A 417 -38.65 4.08 0.60
N THR A 418 -39.38 3.13 0.02
CA THR A 418 -40.67 3.38 -0.53
C THR A 418 -41.44 3.84 0.70
N ILE A 419 -41.46 5.16 0.91
CA ILE A 419 -42.52 5.77 1.68
C ILE A 419 -43.77 5.39 0.87
N ALA A 420 -44.36 4.29 1.27
CA ALA A 420 -45.69 3.91 0.73
C ALA A 420 -46.52 5.18 0.92
N PRO A 421 -47.14 5.69 -0.15
CA PRO A 421 -48.03 6.86 0.00
C PRO A 421 -48.93 6.57 1.20
N PRO A 422 -49.21 7.55 2.06
CA PRO A 422 -50.01 7.39 3.27
C PRO A 422 -51.36 6.71 3.01
N GLU A 423 -51.84 6.76 1.77
CA GLU A 423 -53.08 6.14 1.29
C GLU A 423 -53.06 4.58 1.24
N LEU A 424 -51.88 3.95 1.33
CA LEU A 424 -51.77 2.46 1.38
C LEU A 424 -51.63 1.95 2.82
N LEU A 425 -51.61 2.81 3.82
CA LEU A 425 -51.57 2.44 5.24
C LEU A 425 -52.94 2.52 5.95
N ASP A 426 -54.00 2.90 5.24
CA ASP A 426 -55.33 2.81 5.81
C ASP A 426 -55.77 1.36 5.92
N PRO A 427 -55.97 0.82 7.13
CA PRO A 427 -56.56 -0.49 7.28
C PRO A 427 -57.97 -0.46 6.71
N VAL A 428 -58.20 -1.28 5.70
CA VAL A 428 -59.53 -1.54 5.12
C VAL A 428 -60.55 -1.70 6.25
N GLY A 429 -61.41 -0.71 6.37
CA GLY A 429 -62.80 -0.94 6.76
C GLY A 429 -63.07 -1.43 8.15
N SER A 430 -63.15 -0.54 9.12
CA SER A 430 -64.19 -0.61 10.16
C SER A 430 -65.52 -0.14 9.56
N ASN A 431 -66.17 -0.94 8.76
CA ASN A 431 -67.60 -0.80 8.52
C ASN A 431 -68.33 -1.84 9.36
N GLY A 432 -68.91 -1.35 10.47
CA GLY A 432 -69.88 -2.07 11.20
C GLY A 432 -71.18 -2.33 10.38
N HIS A 433 -71.66 -3.47 10.53
CA HIS A 433 -73.10 -3.78 10.77
C HIS A 433 -73.16 -5.15 11.43
#